data_b08702b8f778e23b48d61d6cb3b78daf
#
_entry.id   b08702b8f778e23b48d61d6cb3b78daf
#
_cell.length_a   1.000
_cell.length_b   1.000
_cell.length_c   1.000
_cell.angle_alpha   90.00
_cell.angle_beta   90.00
_cell.angle_gamma   90.00
#
_symmetry.space_group_name_H-M   'P 1'
#
loop_
_entity.id
_entity.type
_entity.pdbx_description
1 polymer ?
#
loop_
_entity_poly.entity_id
_entity_poly.type
_entity_poly.pdbx_seq_one_letter_code
_entity_poly.pdbx_strand_id
1 'polypeptide(L)'
;VMEVQLKELIDKIRNDGVKDAEARAAAIIKEAEAKAEEIIAKAKKDASQFISKAKEEAQRNEQSGKEALRQAGRDLVLNLQTRITELFDTIVKKEVAGAMDSKVLAETIASLITSWKGDVSDLKVLLSEKDFAGVEKVLVSKLAEQVKKGLEIKASKTLDAGFLVSVKDGSAYHNLSAEGIAEVLSEYLNPRISALLNEGVKGKAGA
;
A
#
# COMPACT_ATOMS: atom_id res chain seq x y z
N VAL A 1 100.18 37.20 -31.18
CA VAL A 1 99.58 35.97 -31.73
C VAL A 1 98.84 35.20 -30.64
N MET A 2 99.37 34.99 -29.45
CA MET A 2 98.84 34.23 -28.35
C MET A 2 97.55 34.86 -27.74
N GLU A 3 97.50 36.20 -27.66
CA GLU A 3 96.39 36.96 -27.09
C GLU A 3 95.09 36.91 -27.96
N VAL A 4 95.26 36.85 -29.30
CA VAL A 4 94.15 36.69 -30.23
C VAL A 4 93.53 35.26 -30.14
N GLN A 5 94.42 34.24 -30.04
CA GLN A 5 93.95 32.85 -29.88
C GLN A 5 93.19 32.59 -28.56
N LEU A 6 93.64 33.24 -27.47
CA LEU A 6 92.95 33.14 -26.17
C LEU A 6 91.61 33.83 -26.26
N LYS A 7 91.49 34.97 -26.89
CA LYS A 7 90.25 35.69 -27.07
C LYS A 7 89.25 34.88 -27.93
N GLU A 8 89.71 34.31 -29.03
CA GLU A 8 88.88 33.42 -29.88
C GLU A 8 88.40 32.20 -29.14
N LEU A 9 89.20 31.58 -28.25
CA LEU A 9 88.83 30.44 -27.43
C LEU A 9 87.78 30.81 -26.36
N ILE A 10 87.95 31.96 -25.71
CA ILE A 10 86.98 32.49 -24.75
C ILE A 10 85.65 32.79 -25.41
N ASP A 11 85.68 33.45 -26.60
CA ASP A 11 84.45 33.75 -27.35
C ASP A 11 83.75 32.47 -27.84
N LYS A 12 84.52 31.46 -28.24
CA LYS A 12 83.94 30.15 -28.62
C LYS A 12 83.26 29.43 -27.43
N ILE A 13 83.97 29.36 -26.28
CA ILE A 13 83.41 28.77 -25.07
C ILE A 13 82.18 29.52 -24.64
N ARG A 14 82.19 30.85 -24.70
CA ARG A 14 81.03 31.67 -24.35
C ARG A 14 79.85 31.42 -25.29
N ASN A 15 80.11 31.41 -26.61
CA ASN A 15 79.09 31.16 -27.62
C ASN A 15 78.54 29.75 -27.55
N ASP A 16 79.35 28.74 -27.33
CA ASP A 16 78.91 27.33 -27.15
C ASP A 16 78.11 27.19 -25.88
N GLY A 17 78.56 27.84 -24.80
CA GLY A 17 77.79 27.83 -23.50
C GLY A 17 76.45 28.54 -23.59
N VAL A 18 76.38 29.68 -24.36
CA VAL A 18 75.10 30.39 -24.60
C VAL A 18 74.17 29.53 -25.42
N LYS A 19 74.66 28.91 -26.53
CA LYS A 19 73.83 28.02 -27.36
C LYS A 19 73.32 26.81 -26.64
N ASP A 20 74.13 26.20 -25.76
CA ASP A 20 73.66 25.06 -24.94
C ASP A 20 72.62 25.49 -23.91
N ALA A 21 72.83 26.67 -23.30
CA ALA A 21 71.81 27.23 -22.38
C ALA A 21 70.51 27.57 -23.06
N GLU A 22 70.56 28.17 -24.27
CA GLU A 22 69.36 28.47 -25.09
C GLU A 22 68.64 27.17 -25.51
N ALA A 23 69.39 26.15 -25.93
CA ALA A 23 68.83 24.87 -26.30
C ALA A 23 68.13 24.18 -25.12
N ARG A 24 68.77 24.23 -23.93
CA ARG A 24 68.10 23.71 -22.69
C ARG A 24 66.88 24.52 -22.30
N ALA A 25 66.97 25.84 -22.39
CA ALA A 25 65.82 26.70 -22.09
C ALA A 25 64.61 26.39 -23.03
N ALA A 26 64.92 26.28 -24.35
CA ALA A 26 63.89 25.92 -25.35
C ALA A 26 63.26 24.52 -25.07
N ALA A 27 64.10 23.56 -24.67
CA ALA A 27 63.60 22.22 -24.30
C ALA A 27 62.71 22.26 -23.06
N ILE A 28 63.09 23.02 -22.02
CA ILE A 28 62.29 23.19 -20.80
C ILE A 28 60.94 23.87 -21.10
N ILE A 29 60.97 24.93 -21.93
CA ILE A 29 59.75 25.65 -22.33
C ILE A 29 58.81 24.68 -23.09
N LYS A 30 59.35 23.96 -24.07
CA LYS A 30 58.57 23.00 -24.86
C LYS A 30 57.95 21.89 -24.00
N GLU A 31 58.70 21.38 -23.03
CA GLU A 31 58.18 20.38 -22.07
C GLU A 31 57.11 20.98 -21.17
N ALA A 32 57.29 22.21 -20.70
CA ALA A 32 56.30 22.89 -19.87
C ALA A 32 55.01 23.18 -20.67
N GLU A 33 55.11 23.61 -21.94
CA GLU A 33 53.95 23.81 -22.83
C GLU A 33 53.21 22.51 -23.08
N ALA A 34 53.91 21.42 -23.37
CA ALA A 34 53.31 20.11 -23.58
C ALA A 34 52.57 19.61 -22.31
N LYS A 35 53.15 19.77 -21.11
CA LYS A 35 52.51 19.46 -19.85
C LYS A 35 51.28 20.33 -19.58
N ALA A 36 51.36 21.61 -19.91
CA ALA A 36 50.21 22.52 -19.76
C ALA A 36 49.05 22.12 -20.67
N GLU A 37 49.34 21.76 -21.94
CA GLU A 37 48.32 21.26 -22.87
C GLU A 37 47.68 19.95 -22.39
N GLU A 38 48.47 19.02 -21.87
CA GLU A 38 47.98 17.74 -21.31
C GLU A 38 47.04 18.00 -20.11
N ILE A 39 47.45 18.88 -19.20
CA ILE A 39 46.61 19.24 -18.04
C ILE A 39 45.31 19.86 -18.49
N ILE A 40 45.34 20.80 -19.45
CA ILE A 40 44.14 21.44 -19.97
C ILE A 40 43.21 20.43 -20.67
N ALA A 41 43.81 19.55 -21.49
CA ALA A 41 43.04 18.50 -22.18
C ALA A 41 42.37 17.55 -21.20
N LYS A 42 43.10 17.11 -20.17
CA LYS A 42 42.58 16.28 -19.09
C LYS A 42 41.46 16.98 -18.33
N ALA A 43 41.66 18.22 -17.92
CA ALA A 43 40.66 19.01 -17.21
C ALA A 43 39.35 19.18 -18.02
N LYS A 44 39.48 19.46 -19.32
CA LYS A 44 38.32 19.56 -20.24
C LYS A 44 37.58 18.23 -20.35
N LYS A 45 38.28 17.11 -20.45
CA LYS A 45 37.71 15.77 -20.51
C LYS A 45 36.98 15.45 -19.21
N ASP A 46 37.60 15.70 -18.07
CA ASP A 46 37.00 15.43 -16.74
C ASP A 46 35.76 16.29 -16.52
N ALA A 47 35.81 17.56 -16.88
CA ALA A 47 34.65 18.46 -16.81
C ALA A 47 33.49 17.98 -17.71
N SER A 48 33.78 17.55 -18.94
CA SER A 48 32.76 17.00 -19.85
C SER A 48 32.13 15.72 -19.29
N GLN A 49 32.95 14.83 -18.77
CA GLN A 49 32.46 13.60 -18.12
C GLN A 49 31.60 13.89 -16.88
N PHE A 50 32.01 14.85 -16.06
CA PHE A 50 31.26 15.29 -14.91
C PHE A 50 29.88 15.83 -15.29
N ILE A 51 29.84 16.71 -16.30
CA ILE A 51 28.58 17.27 -16.80
C ILE A 51 27.67 16.17 -17.38
N SER A 52 28.21 15.21 -18.12
CA SER A 52 27.45 14.09 -18.68
C SER A 52 26.83 13.25 -17.56
N LYS A 53 27.63 12.85 -16.56
CA LYS A 53 27.17 12.08 -15.43
C LYS A 53 26.10 12.82 -14.62
N ALA A 54 26.30 14.11 -14.38
CA ALA A 54 25.33 14.93 -13.67
C ALA A 54 23.97 15.02 -14.41
N LYS A 55 24.01 15.15 -15.75
CA LYS A 55 22.79 15.12 -16.57
C LYS A 55 22.08 13.77 -16.53
N GLU A 56 22.82 12.68 -16.65
CA GLU A 56 22.26 11.33 -16.56
C GLU A 56 21.62 11.07 -15.18
N GLU A 57 22.29 11.50 -14.11
CA GLU A 57 21.79 11.39 -12.75
C GLU A 57 20.54 12.24 -12.53
N ALA A 58 20.53 13.48 -13.03
CA ALA A 58 19.36 14.34 -12.99
C ALA A 58 18.15 13.72 -13.72
N GLN A 59 18.36 13.14 -14.91
CA GLN A 59 17.31 12.45 -15.65
C GLN A 59 16.77 11.22 -14.91
N ARG A 60 17.67 10.41 -14.34
CA ARG A 60 17.25 9.25 -13.52
C ARG A 60 16.44 9.68 -12.31
N ASN A 61 16.87 10.71 -11.61
CA ASN A 61 16.17 11.25 -10.44
C ASN A 61 14.79 11.81 -10.83
N GLU A 62 14.70 12.52 -11.94
CA GLU A 62 13.41 13.01 -12.46
C GLU A 62 12.46 11.83 -12.79
N GLN A 63 12.95 10.82 -13.50
CA GLN A 63 12.17 9.64 -13.86
C GLN A 63 11.69 8.89 -12.61
N SER A 64 12.61 8.60 -11.67
CA SER A 64 12.30 7.93 -10.42
C SER A 64 11.31 8.74 -9.57
N GLY A 65 11.46 10.06 -9.54
CA GLY A 65 10.53 10.95 -8.85
C GLY A 65 9.12 10.90 -9.46
N LYS A 66 8.99 10.91 -10.78
CA LYS A 66 7.70 10.77 -11.49
C LYS A 66 7.03 9.43 -11.19
N GLU A 67 7.80 8.35 -11.17
CA GLU A 67 7.28 7.02 -10.87
C GLU A 67 6.87 6.89 -9.40
N ALA A 68 7.66 7.43 -8.48
CA ALA A 68 7.31 7.47 -7.05
C ALA A 68 6.01 8.25 -6.80
N LEU A 69 5.83 9.40 -7.45
CA LEU A 69 4.58 10.18 -7.36
C LEU A 69 3.38 9.42 -7.92
N ARG A 70 3.54 8.72 -9.05
CA ARG A 70 2.48 7.88 -9.62
C ARG A 70 2.10 6.72 -8.69
N GLN A 71 3.11 6.09 -8.09
CA GLN A 71 2.88 5.03 -7.12
C GLN A 71 2.16 5.56 -5.88
N ALA A 72 2.64 6.65 -5.29
CA ALA A 72 1.99 7.28 -4.15
C ALA A 72 0.53 7.69 -4.44
N GLY A 73 0.26 8.18 -5.65
CA GLY A 73 -1.11 8.47 -6.09
C GLY A 73 -2.00 7.23 -6.17
N ARG A 74 -1.49 6.11 -6.71
CA ARG A 74 -2.22 4.84 -6.72
C ARG A 74 -2.49 4.32 -5.32
N ASP A 75 -1.47 4.35 -4.46
CA ASP A 75 -1.58 3.86 -3.09
C ASP A 75 -2.58 4.69 -2.26
N LEU A 76 -2.62 6.01 -2.49
CA LEU A 76 -3.61 6.89 -1.87
C LEU A 76 -5.04 6.52 -2.28
N VAL A 77 -5.29 6.28 -3.57
CA VAL A 77 -6.61 5.88 -4.08
C VAL A 77 -7.03 4.53 -3.50
N LEU A 78 -6.13 3.54 -3.48
CA LEU A 78 -6.41 2.22 -2.90
C LEU A 78 -6.70 2.30 -1.40
N ASN A 79 -5.92 3.07 -0.65
CA ASN A 79 -6.17 3.31 0.78
C ASN A 79 -7.54 3.97 1.01
N LEU A 80 -7.89 4.96 0.19
CA LEU A 80 -9.19 5.63 0.30
C LEU A 80 -10.33 4.67 0.02
N GLN A 81 -10.22 3.82 -1.02
CA GLN A 81 -11.20 2.78 -1.32
C GLN A 81 -11.39 1.83 -0.16
N THR A 82 -10.30 1.31 0.41
CA THR A 82 -10.34 0.42 1.58
C THR A 82 -11.05 1.08 2.76
N ARG A 83 -10.71 2.33 3.07
CA ARG A 83 -11.35 3.05 4.18
C ARG A 83 -12.83 3.32 3.97
N ILE A 84 -13.23 3.62 2.75
CA ILE A 84 -14.64 3.79 2.40
C ILE A 84 -15.39 2.47 2.59
N THR A 85 -14.83 1.36 2.12
CA THR A 85 -15.42 0.02 2.28
C THR A 85 -15.56 -0.35 3.77
N GLU A 86 -14.53 -0.17 4.58
CA GLU A 86 -14.58 -0.39 6.03
C GLU A 86 -15.66 0.45 6.73
N LEU A 87 -15.83 1.69 6.27
CA LEU A 87 -16.88 2.58 6.81
C LEU A 87 -18.28 2.06 6.45
N PHE A 88 -18.47 1.61 5.21
CA PHE A 88 -19.73 1.00 4.77
C PHE A 88 -20.04 -0.28 5.55
N ASP A 89 -19.08 -1.16 5.74
CA ASP A 89 -19.25 -2.38 6.55
C ASP A 89 -19.70 -2.05 7.98
N THR A 90 -19.10 -1.02 8.57
CA THR A 90 -19.48 -0.54 9.91
C THR A 90 -20.93 0.00 9.94
N ILE A 91 -21.31 0.76 8.91
CA ILE A 91 -22.69 1.29 8.79
C ILE A 91 -23.67 0.15 8.60
N VAL A 92 -23.40 -0.77 7.68
CA VAL A 92 -24.26 -1.93 7.40
C VAL A 92 -24.45 -2.76 8.68
N LYS A 93 -23.37 -3.07 9.40
CA LYS A 93 -23.44 -3.80 10.68
C LYS A 93 -24.34 -3.10 11.71
N LYS A 94 -24.18 -1.77 11.82
CA LYS A 94 -24.99 -0.96 12.74
C LYS A 94 -26.47 -0.92 12.36
N GLU A 95 -26.78 -0.73 11.09
CA GLU A 95 -28.14 -0.69 10.58
C GLU A 95 -28.84 -2.05 10.70
N VAL A 96 -28.14 -3.16 10.39
CA VAL A 96 -28.65 -4.51 10.58
C VAL A 96 -28.94 -4.78 12.05
N ALA A 97 -28.03 -4.43 12.96
CA ALA A 97 -28.25 -4.59 14.41
C ALA A 97 -29.44 -3.74 14.89
N GLY A 98 -29.62 -2.53 14.35
CA GLY A 98 -30.77 -1.66 14.68
C GLY A 98 -32.11 -2.16 14.14
N ALA A 99 -32.10 -2.84 13.00
CA ALA A 99 -33.30 -3.44 12.39
C ALA A 99 -33.77 -4.74 13.10
N MET A 100 -32.89 -5.38 13.85
CA MET A 100 -33.19 -6.60 14.63
C MET A 100 -33.82 -6.29 15.99
N ASP A 101 -35.02 -5.68 15.98
CA ASP A 101 -35.78 -5.50 17.21
C ASP A 101 -36.36 -6.82 17.75
N SER A 102 -36.82 -6.80 19.00
CA SER A 102 -37.36 -7.99 19.68
C SER A 102 -38.51 -8.63 18.91
N LYS A 103 -39.32 -7.84 18.19
CA LYS A 103 -40.47 -8.36 17.42
C LYS A 103 -39.98 -9.10 16.19
N VAL A 104 -39.08 -8.46 15.40
CA VAL A 104 -38.47 -9.06 14.19
C VAL A 104 -37.72 -10.32 14.54
N LEU A 105 -36.94 -10.33 15.62
CA LEU A 105 -36.21 -11.50 16.10
C LEU A 105 -37.18 -12.66 16.46
N ALA A 106 -38.22 -12.40 17.26
CA ALA A 106 -39.17 -13.41 17.67
C ALA A 106 -39.93 -14.00 16.46
N GLU A 107 -40.34 -13.18 15.51
CA GLU A 107 -41.05 -13.63 14.30
C GLU A 107 -40.13 -14.42 13.36
N THR A 108 -38.91 -13.97 13.13
CA THR A 108 -37.93 -14.63 12.25
C THR A 108 -37.52 -15.99 12.82
N ILE A 109 -37.17 -16.04 14.11
CA ILE A 109 -36.82 -17.31 14.79
C ILE A 109 -38.00 -18.30 14.75
N ALA A 110 -39.20 -17.85 15.08
CA ALA A 110 -40.38 -18.71 15.08
C ALA A 110 -40.67 -19.24 13.65
N SER A 111 -40.59 -18.39 12.62
CA SER A 111 -40.78 -18.79 11.23
C SER A 111 -39.71 -19.81 10.78
N LEU A 112 -38.45 -19.56 11.09
CA LEU A 112 -37.33 -20.43 10.71
C LEU A 112 -37.46 -21.81 11.35
N ILE A 113 -37.69 -21.86 12.66
CA ILE A 113 -37.82 -23.12 13.40
C ILE A 113 -39.07 -23.90 12.98
N THR A 114 -40.21 -23.22 12.74
CA THR A 114 -41.45 -23.87 12.27
C THR A 114 -41.30 -24.43 10.86
N SER A 115 -40.55 -23.77 9.97
CA SER A 115 -40.26 -24.22 8.62
C SER A 115 -39.11 -25.23 8.51
N TRP A 116 -38.47 -25.56 9.62
CA TRP A 116 -37.31 -26.47 9.63
C TRP A 116 -37.71 -27.88 9.21
N LYS A 117 -36.99 -28.43 8.23
CA LYS A 117 -37.29 -29.76 7.67
C LYS A 117 -36.62 -30.93 8.39
N GLY A 118 -35.76 -30.63 9.36
CA GLY A 118 -34.99 -31.62 10.15
C GLY A 118 -35.59 -31.81 11.54
N ASP A 119 -34.92 -32.66 12.38
CA ASP A 119 -35.29 -32.82 13.75
C ASP A 119 -34.99 -31.57 14.57
N VAL A 120 -36.01 -30.98 15.17
CA VAL A 120 -35.84 -29.76 16.00
C VAL A 120 -35.28 -30.08 17.39
N SER A 121 -35.27 -31.37 17.80
CA SER A 121 -34.73 -31.78 19.10
C SER A 121 -33.21 -31.57 19.20
N ASP A 122 -32.52 -31.58 18.08
CA ASP A 122 -31.07 -31.37 18.01
C ASP A 122 -30.67 -29.91 17.78
N LEU A 123 -31.65 -29.01 17.70
CA LEU A 123 -31.38 -27.60 17.45
C LEU A 123 -31.14 -26.80 18.72
N LYS A 124 -30.28 -25.81 18.59
CA LYS A 124 -29.99 -24.82 19.60
C LYS A 124 -30.00 -23.42 18.96
N VAL A 125 -30.81 -22.55 19.52
CA VAL A 125 -30.89 -21.13 19.17
C VAL A 125 -30.12 -20.32 20.20
N LEU A 126 -29.15 -19.56 19.77
CA LEU A 126 -28.34 -18.67 20.60
C LEU A 126 -28.67 -17.23 20.26
N LEU A 127 -28.98 -16.41 21.24
CA LEU A 127 -29.21 -14.97 21.10
C LEU A 127 -28.19 -14.17 21.93
N SER A 128 -28.05 -12.89 21.67
CA SER A 128 -27.34 -12.01 22.59
C SER A 128 -28.06 -11.96 23.95
N GLU A 129 -27.34 -11.71 25.03
CA GLU A 129 -27.97 -11.61 26.38
C GLU A 129 -29.10 -10.55 26.40
N LYS A 130 -28.88 -9.44 25.71
CA LYS A 130 -29.83 -8.34 25.58
C LYS A 130 -31.09 -8.77 24.82
N ASP A 131 -30.90 -9.39 23.66
CA ASP A 131 -32.02 -9.80 22.80
C ASP A 131 -32.81 -10.96 23.43
N PHE A 132 -32.12 -11.91 24.08
CA PHE A 132 -32.75 -13.02 24.80
C PHE A 132 -33.73 -12.52 25.86
N ALA A 133 -33.30 -11.58 26.70
CA ALA A 133 -34.18 -11.00 27.73
C ALA A 133 -35.45 -10.36 27.16
N GLY A 134 -35.35 -9.77 25.94
CA GLY A 134 -36.49 -9.14 25.27
C GLY A 134 -37.48 -10.12 24.60
N VAL A 135 -37.01 -11.30 24.17
CA VAL A 135 -37.82 -12.22 23.33
C VAL A 135 -38.15 -13.56 24.01
N GLU A 136 -37.50 -13.92 25.09
CA GLU A 136 -37.61 -15.22 25.73
C GLU A 136 -39.06 -15.68 25.93
N LYS A 137 -39.89 -14.86 26.59
CA LYS A 137 -41.28 -15.19 26.88
C LYS A 137 -42.11 -15.39 25.61
N VAL A 138 -41.87 -14.59 24.58
CA VAL A 138 -42.58 -14.68 23.30
C VAL A 138 -42.16 -15.93 22.54
N LEU A 139 -40.87 -16.23 22.50
CA LEU A 139 -40.34 -17.42 21.85
C LEU A 139 -40.77 -18.70 22.50
N VAL A 140 -40.71 -18.79 23.84
CA VAL A 140 -41.18 -19.96 24.58
C VAL A 140 -42.67 -20.19 24.35
N SER A 141 -43.49 -19.11 24.26
CA SER A 141 -44.91 -19.23 23.93
C SER A 141 -45.15 -19.69 22.48
N LYS A 142 -44.48 -19.08 21.51
CA LYS A 142 -44.66 -19.41 20.08
C LYS A 142 -44.08 -20.77 19.68
N LEU A 143 -43.03 -21.21 20.34
CA LEU A 143 -42.31 -22.46 20.08
C LEU A 143 -42.47 -23.51 21.18
N ALA A 144 -43.55 -23.44 21.95
CA ALA A 144 -43.78 -24.32 23.09
C ALA A 144 -43.74 -25.83 22.75
N GLU A 145 -44.25 -26.22 21.58
CA GLU A 145 -44.18 -27.61 21.10
C GLU A 145 -42.77 -28.04 20.71
N GLN A 146 -42.00 -27.16 20.06
CA GLN A 146 -40.63 -27.42 19.65
C GLN A 146 -39.71 -27.50 20.87
N VAL A 147 -39.90 -26.63 21.85
CA VAL A 147 -39.16 -26.66 23.12
C VAL A 147 -39.47 -27.97 23.89
N LYS A 148 -40.74 -28.43 23.91
CA LYS A 148 -41.10 -29.74 24.48
C LYS A 148 -40.46 -30.91 23.75
N LYS A 149 -40.21 -30.76 22.44
CA LYS A 149 -39.50 -31.77 21.64
C LYS A 149 -37.97 -31.71 21.78
N GLY A 150 -37.42 -30.75 22.51
CA GLY A 150 -36.00 -30.68 22.80
C GLY A 150 -35.26 -29.47 22.24
N LEU A 151 -35.92 -28.52 21.53
CA LEU A 151 -35.30 -27.28 21.09
C LEU A 151 -34.73 -26.51 22.28
N GLU A 152 -33.45 -26.12 22.21
CA GLU A 152 -32.81 -25.29 23.21
C GLU A 152 -32.75 -23.82 22.75
N ILE A 153 -33.16 -22.89 23.61
CA ILE A 153 -33.03 -21.45 23.39
C ILE A 153 -32.18 -20.88 24.52
N LYS A 154 -31.03 -20.29 24.22
CA LYS A 154 -30.05 -19.84 25.22
C LYS A 154 -29.49 -18.46 24.89
N ALA A 155 -29.11 -17.72 25.92
CA ALA A 155 -28.33 -16.52 25.80
C ALA A 155 -26.85 -16.86 25.53
N SER A 156 -26.17 -16.01 24.73
CA SER A 156 -24.76 -16.11 24.42
C SER A 156 -24.06 -14.77 24.65
N LYS A 157 -22.90 -14.82 25.30
CA LYS A 157 -22.04 -13.66 25.53
C LYS A 157 -21.22 -13.27 24.31
N THR A 158 -21.13 -14.15 23.30
CA THR A 158 -20.34 -13.93 22.09
C THR A 158 -21.10 -13.24 20.97
N LEU A 159 -22.40 -13.00 21.18
CA LEU A 159 -23.28 -12.34 20.21
C LEU A 159 -23.62 -10.92 20.67
N ASP A 160 -23.42 -9.93 19.82
CA ASP A 160 -23.81 -8.54 20.08
C ASP A 160 -25.30 -8.30 19.78
N ALA A 161 -25.78 -8.82 18.63
CA ALA A 161 -27.20 -8.72 18.22
C ALA A 161 -27.55 -9.84 17.25
N GLY A 162 -28.86 -10.21 17.20
CA GLY A 162 -29.35 -11.26 16.35
C GLY A 162 -29.21 -12.64 16.96
N PHE A 163 -29.17 -13.71 16.14
CA PHE A 163 -29.18 -15.08 16.64
C PHE A 163 -28.37 -16.04 15.76
N LEU A 164 -27.96 -17.15 16.36
CA LEU A 164 -27.41 -18.32 15.68
C LEU A 164 -28.34 -19.51 15.86
N VAL A 165 -28.52 -20.29 14.80
CA VAL A 165 -29.14 -21.62 14.89
C VAL A 165 -28.07 -22.65 14.60
N SER A 166 -27.82 -23.55 15.57
CA SER A 166 -26.82 -24.61 15.41
C SER A 166 -27.40 -25.96 15.79
N VAL A 167 -26.81 -27.01 15.28
CA VAL A 167 -27.03 -28.37 15.80
C VAL A 167 -26.27 -28.48 17.12
N LYS A 168 -26.82 -29.24 18.08
CA LYS A 168 -26.27 -29.35 19.44
C LYS A 168 -24.84 -29.89 19.49
N ASP A 169 -24.48 -30.72 18.55
CA ASP A 169 -23.11 -31.25 18.39
C ASP A 169 -22.12 -30.23 17.77
N GLY A 170 -22.62 -29.06 17.32
CA GLY A 170 -21.81 -28.00 16.73
C GLY A 170 -21.38 -28.25 15.29
N SER A 171 -21.84 -29.31 14.64
CA SER A 171 -21.42 -29.73 13.30
C SER A 171 -21.90 -28.78 12.19
N ALA A 172 -22.98 -28.05 12.38
CA ALA A 172 -23.54 -27.08 11.45
C ALA A 172 -24.22 -25.93 12.17
N TYR A 173 -24.13 -24.73 11.60
CA TYR A 173 -24.85 -23.57 12.11
C TYR A 173 -25.26 -22.61 11.02
N HIS A 174 -26.33 -21.87 11.26
CA HIS A 174 -26.75 -20.73 10.43
C HIS A 174 -26.52 -19.46 11.24
N ASN A 175 -25.64 -18.60 10.72
CA ASN A 175 -25.31 -17.33 11.35
C ASN A 175 -26.26 -16.22 10.86
N LEU A 176 -27.23 -15.90 11.71
CA LEU A 176 -28.19 -14.82 11.52
C LEU A 176 -27.96 -13.72 12.59
N SER A 177 -26.71 -13.61 13.06
CA SER A 177 -26.29 -12.46 13.85
C SER A 177 -26.21 -11.21 12.98
N ALA A 178 -26.23 -10.04 13.58
CA ALA A 178 -26.05 -8.78 12.87
C ALA A 178 -24.72 -8.76 12.09
N GLU A 179 -23.68 -9.37 12.64
CA GLU A 179 -22.37 -9.52 11.99
C GLU A 179 -22.43 -10.44 10.77
N GLY A 180 -23.03 -11.64 10.90
CA GLY A 180 -23.14 -12.58 9.79
C GLY A 180 -24.00 -12.06 8.63
N ILE A 181 -25.11 -11.38 8.94
CA ILE A 181 -25.94 -10.75 7.90
C ILE A 181 -25.20 -9.56 7.26
N ALA A 182 -24.51 -8.75 8.05
CA ALA A 182 -23.71 -7.65 7.52
C ALA A 182 -22.59 -8.16 6.61
N GLU A 183 -21.94 -9.26 6.96
CA GLU A 183 -20.90 -9.89 6.13
C GLU A 183 -21.45 -10.31 4.75
N VAL A 184 -22.57 -11.01 4.71
CA VAL A 184 -23.23 -11.39 3.44
C VAL A 184 -23.65 -10.18 2.61
N LEU A 185 -24.20 -9.13 3.27
CA LEU A 185 -24.55 -7.89 2.59
C LEU A 185 -23.32 -7.16 2.06
N SER A 186 -22.25 -7.13 2.83
CA SER A 186 -20.98 -6.52 2.43
C SER A 186 -20.34 -7.25 1.25
N GLU A 187 -20.34 -8.57 1.22
CA GLU A 187 -19.89 -9.36 0.05
C GLU A 187 -20.62 -8.98 -1.23
N TYR A 188 -21.91 -8.69 -1.14
CA TYR A 188 -22.73 -8.27 -2.26
C TYR A 188 -22.54 -6.80 -2.65
N LEU A 189 -22.37 -5.92 -1.66
CA LEU A 189 -22.30 -4.47 -1.85
C LEU A 189 -20.89 -3.97 -2.20
N ASN A 190 -19.84 -4.54 -1.59
CA ASN A 190 -18.47 -4.06 -1.74
C ASN A 190 -17.95 -4.03 -3.20
N PRO A 191 -18.23 -5.04 -4.06
CA PRO A 191 -17.85 -4.98 -5.46
C PRO A 191 -18.53 -3.82 -6.22
N ARG A 192 -19.77 -3.50 -5.86
CA ARG A 192 -20.55 -2.39 -6.49
C ARG A 192 -20.03 -1.04 -6.04
N ILE A 193 -19.71 -0.89 -4.75
CA ILE A 193 -19.09 0.32 -4.20
C ILE A 193 -17.73 0.54 -4.85
N SER A 194 -16.92 -0.50 -4.96
CA SER A 194 -15.61 -0.43 -5.62
C SER A 194 -15.71 -0.04 -7.09
N ALA A 195 -16.73 -0.55 -7.82
CA ALA A 195 -16.97 -0.17 -9.21
C ALA A 195 -17.32 1.31 -9.32
N LEU A 196 -18.24 1.82 -8.48
CA LEU A 196 -18.65 3.23 -8.47
C LEU A 196 -17.47 4.16 -8.12
N LEU A 197 -16.64 3.78 -7.16
CA LEU A 197 -15.45 4.55 -6.79
C LEU A 197 -14.43 4.60 -7.95
N ASN A 198 -14.24 3.50 -8.66
CA ASN A 198 -13.35 3.43 -9.82
C ASN A 198 -13.86 4.26 -11.00
N GLU A 199 -15.18 4.29 -11.25
CA GLU A 199 -15.78 5.14 -12.28
C GLU A 199 -15.61 6.62 -11.94
N GLY A 200 -15.82 7.01 -10.69
CA GLY A 200 -15.63 8.38 -10.21
C GLY A 200 -14.18 8.89 -10.35
N VAL A 201 -13.21 8.01 -10.20
CA VAL A 201 -11.79 8.33 -10.40
C VAL A 201 -11.46 8.47 -11.90
N LYS A 202 -12.01 7.62 -12.76
CA LYS A 202 -11.77 7.67 -14.21
C LYS A 202 -12.45 8.87 -14.88
N GLY A 203 -13.63 9.25 -14.42
CA GLY A 203 -14.41 10.36 -15.01
C GLY A 203 -13.79 11.76 -14.79
N LYS A 204 -12.85 11.91 -13.85
CA LYS A 204 -12.13 13.17 -13.61
C LYS A 204 -10.74 13.25 -14.24
N ALA A 205 -10.23 12.15 -14.78
CA ALA A 205 -8.91 12.13 -15.44
C ALA A 205 -8.96 12.53 -16.93
N GLY A 206 -10.15 12.83 -17.47
CA GLY A 206 -10.37 13.18 -18.87
C GLY A 206 -11.00 14.58 -19.11
N ALA A 207 -10.97 15.48 -18.10
CA ALA A 207 -11.49 16.85 -18.24
C ALA A 207 -10.38 17.88 -18.11
#